data_d63326b3daa3cbbcd44b4580ca5ab94d
#
_entry.id   d63326b3daa3cbbcd44b4580ca5ab94d
#
_cell.length_a   1.000
_cell.length_b   1.000
_cell.length_c   1.000
_cell.angle_alpha   90.00
_cell.angle_beta   90.00
_cell.angle_gamma   90.00
#
_symmetry.space_group_name_H-M   'P 1'
#
loop_
_entity.id
_entity.type
_entity.pdbx_description
1 polymer ?
#
loop_
_entity_poly.entity_id
_entity_poly.type
_entity_poly.pdbx_seq_one_letter_code
_entity_poly.pdbx_strand_id
1 'polypeptide(L)'
;MDKLVRIDVKNSELTTKFNEYICKQENSNQKGRMSENELKATLDEIFPSAIVDKISGEAHTCDIIIKREEKDDILVENKNYKTKVPVTEVNKFISDTDNKSKHGIFMSQYSTIANKENFQIDIDSGRVLLYICNVNYDKDMITTAVNIIDHFALAIG
;
A
#
# COMPACT_ATOMS: atom_id res chain seq x y z
N MET A 1 -8.56 -53.29 -0.55
CA MET A 1 -9.62 -52.37 -1.03
C MET A 1 -9.83 -51.18 -0.10
N ASP A 2 -9.97 -51.40 1.18
CA ASP A 2 -10.21 -50.27 2.15
C ASP A 2 -9.07 -49.28 2.19
N LYS A 3 -7.81 -49.71 2.05
CA LYS A 3 -6.65 -48.79 2.02
C LYS A 3 -6.63 -47.88 0.79
N LEU A 4 -7.02 -48.40 -0.37
CA LEU A 4 -7.10 -47.64 -1.63
C LEU A 4 -8.18 -46.57 -1.56
N VAL A 5 -9.36 -46.95 -1.03
CA VAL A 5 -10.47 -46.01 -0.84
C VAL A 5 -10.08 -44.86 0.12
N ARG A 6 -9.38 -45.19 1.21
CA ARG A 6 -8.91 -44.18 2.17
C ARG A 6 -7.89 -43.20 1.56
N ILE A 7 -7.00 -43.70 0.71
CA ILE A 7 -6.00 -42.85 0.02
C ILE A 7 -6.70 -41.91 -0.94
N ASP A 8 -7.67 -42.38 -1.71
CA ASP A 8 -8.43 -41.56 -2.64
C ASP A 8 -9.21 -40.46 -1.95
N VAL A 9 -9.87 -40.74 -0.81
CA VAL A 9 -10.56 -39.75 -0.01
C VAL A 9 -9.62 -38.70 0.53
N LYS A 10 -8.46 -39.08 1.08
CA LYS A 10 -7.43 -38.15 1.57
C LYS A 10 -6.90 -37.26 0.46
N ASN A 11 -6.64 -37.83 -0.72
CA ASN A 11 -6.17 -37.07 -1.88
C ASN A 11 -7.22 -36.05 -2.34
N SER A 12 -8.50 -36.42 -2.32
CA SER A 12 -9.60 -35.53 -2.65
C SER A 12 -9.72 -34.37 -1.65
N GLU A 13 -9.58 -34.66 -0.36
CA GLU A 13 -9.61 -33.64 0.69
C GLU A 13 -8.44 -32.67 0.57
N LEU A 14 -7.22 -33.19 0.32
CA LEU A 14 -6.02 -32.37 0.13
C LEU A 14 -6.16 -31.50 -1.11
N THR A 15 -6.68 -32.05 -2.21
CA THR A 15 -6.91 -31.30 -3.44
C THR A 15 -7.91 -30.16 -3.20
N THR A 16 -8.99 -30.43 -2.49
CA THR A 16 -10.01 -29.43 -2.15
C THR A 16 -9.40 -28.32 -1.30
N LYS A 17 -8.63 -28.65 -0.25
CA LYS A 17 -7.96 -27.68 0.62
C LYS A 17 -6.95 -26.83 -0.15
N PHE A 18 -6.19 -27.45 -1.04
CA PHE A 18 -5.20 -26.76 -1.87
C PHE A 18 -5.90 -25.78 -2.83
N ASN A 19 -6.99 -26.20 -3.48
CA ASN A 19 -7.77 -25.33 -4.36
C ASN A 19 -8.39 -24.16 -3.60
N GLU A 20 -8.90 -24.39 -2.38
CA GLU A 20 -9.41 -23.31 -1.52
C GLU A 20 -8.34 -22.31 -1.17
N TYR A 21 -7.13 -22.79 -0.84
CA TYR A 21 -5.97 -21.93 -0.55
C TYR A 21 -5.60 -21.07 -1.77
N ILE A 22 -5.50 -21.68 -2.95
CA ILE A 22 -5.19 -20.98 -4.20
C ILE A 22 -6.24 -19.90 -4.50
N CYS A 23 -7.54 -20.23 -4.35
CA CYS A 23 -8.61 -19.27 -4.55
C CYS A 23 -8.52 -18.08 -3.60
N LYS A 24 -8.18 -18.31 -2.33
CA LYS A 24 -7.98 -17.23 -1.35
C LYS A 24 -6.81 -16.35 -1.74
N GLN A 25 -5.70 -16.92 -2.20
CA GLN A 25 -4.53 -16.16 -2.65
C GLN A 25 -4.85 -15.32 -3.88
N GLU A 26 -5.53 -15.89 -4.86
CA GLU A 26 -5.96 -15.18 -6.07
C GLU A 26 -6.91 -14.03 -5.74
N ASN A 27 -7.88 -14.26 -4.86
CA ASN A 27 -8.82 -13.23 -4.43
C ASN A 27 -8.12 -12.08 -3.68
N SER A 28 -7.16 -12.39 -2.81
CA SER A 28 -6.37 -11.38 -2.10
C SER A 28 -5.51 -10.55 -3.06
N ASN A 29 -4.86 -11.19 -4.02
CA ASN A 29 -4.07 -10.52 -5.04
C ASN A 29 -4.93 -9.63 -5.93
N GLN A 30 -6.09 -10.13 -6.34
CA GLN A 30 -7.05 -9.37 -7.15
C GLN A 30 -7.58 -8.17 -6.39
N LYS A 31 -7.92 -8.33 -5.12
CA LYS A 31 -8.37 -7.25 -4.24
C LYS A 31 -7.31 -6.16 -4.10
N GLY A 32 -6.05 -6.56 -3.93
CA GLY A 32 -4.93 -5.63 -3.85
C GLY A 32 -4.76 -4.83 -5.15
N ARG A 33 -4.82 -5.49 -6.30
CA ARG A 33 -4.73 -4.83 -7.61
C ARG A 33 -5.88 -3.88 -7.87
N MET A 34 -7.10 -4.25 -7.49
CA MET A 34 -8.29 -3.39 -7.63
C MET A 34 -8.16 -2.14 -6.77
N SER A 35 -7.69 -2.29 -5.54
CA SER A 35 -7.47 -1.18 -4.62
C SER A 35 -6.41 -0.21 -5.15
N GLU A 36 -5.32 -0.75 -5.70
CA GLU A 36 -4.25 0.02 -6.33
C GLU A 36 -4.76 0.80 -7.55
N ASN A 37 -5.57 0.14 -8.40
CA ASN A 37 -6.17 0.76 -9.57
C ASN A 37 -7.13 1.89 -9.18
N GLU A 38 -7.92 1.70 -8.14
CA GLU A 38 -8.83 2.71 -7.62
C GLU A 38 -8.06 3.91 -7.07
N LEU A 39 -6.99 3.67 -6.34
CA LEU A 39 -6.13 4.74 -5.82
C LEU A 39 -5.48 5.52 -6.98
N LYS A 40 -4.95 4.82 -7.98
CA LYS A 40 -4.37 5.49 -9.15
C LYS A 40 -5.39 6.40 -9.84
N ALA A 41 -6.61 5.90 -10.07
CA ALA A 41 -7.68 6.69 -10.67
C ALA A 41 -8.01 7.92 -9.81
N THR A 42 -8.06 7.77 -8.49
CA THR A 42 -8.31 8.86 -7.56
C THR A 42 -7.18 9.91 -7.62
N LEU A 43 -5.93 9.46 -7.63
CA LEU A 43 -4.78 10.36 -7.74
C LEU A 43 -4.73 11.09 -9.09
N ASP A 44 -5.08 10.42 -10.18
CA ASP A 44 -5.17 11.05 -11.51
C ASP A 44 -6.23 12.15 -11.53
N GLU A 45 -7.34 11.97 -10.83
CA GLU A 45 -8.38 13.00 -10.69
C GLU A 45 -7.92 14.19 -9.86
N ILE A 46 -7.23 13.94 -8.72
CA ILE A 46 -6.74 14.98 -7.83
C ILE A 46 -5.62 15.78 -8.50
N PHE A 47 -4.72 15.11 -9.19
CA PHE A 47 -3.50 15.68 -9.79
C PHE A 47 -3.45 15.44 -11.30
N PRO A 48 -4.31 16.10 -12.08
CA PRO A 48 -4.40 15.82 -13.53
C PRO A 48 -3.12 16.16 -14.31
N SER A 49 -2.28 17.05 -13.77
CA SER A 49 -1.01 17.43 -14.40
C SER A 49 0.18 16.60 -13.93
N ALA A 50 -0.02 15.71 -12.95
CA ALA A 50 1.05 14.87 -12.42
C ALA A 50 1.19 13.57 -13.23
N ILE A 51 2.36 12.97 -13.13
CA ILE A 51 2.60 11.60 -13.57
C ILE A 51 2.37 10.70 -12.36
N VAL A 52 1.38 9.83 -12.45
CA VAL A 52 1.02 8.87 -11.40
C VAL A 52 1.24 7.47 -11.97
N ASP A 53 2.31 6.81 -11.55
CA ASP A 53 2.69 5.51 -12.08
C ASP A 53 2.61 4.41 -11.02
N LYS A 54 2.10 3.26 -11.43
CA LYS A 54 2.14 2.05 -10.61
C LYS A 54 3.54 1.43 -10.74
N ILE A 55 4.21 1.23 -9.61
CA ILE A 55 5.58 0.71 -9.56
C ILE A 55 5.70 -0.54 -8.69
N SER A 56 4.59 -1.13 -8.27
CA SER A 56 4.55 -2.31 -7.40
C SER A 56 5.27 -3.54 -7.96
N GLY A 57 5.50 -3.58 -9.28
CA GLY A 57 6.27 -4.66 -9.92
C GLY A 57 7.79 -4.54 -9.74
N GLU A 58 8.29 -3.40 -9.28
CA GLU A 58 9.71 -3.19 -9.03
C GLU A 58 10.10 -3.71 -7.64
N ALA A 59 11.36 -4.13 -7.48
CA ALA A 59 11.87 -4.57 -6.18
C ALA A 59 12.13 -3.38 -5.25
N HIS A 60 11.90 -3.57 -3.96
CA HIS A 60 12.23 -2.60 -2.90
C HIS A 60 11.62 -1.22 -3.13
N THR A 61 10.36 -1.17 -3.53
CA THR A 61 9.63 0.08 -3.74
C THR A 61 8.19 -0.06 -3.25
N CYS A 62 7.47 1.07 -3.25
CA CYS A 62 6.06 1.15 -2.89
C CYS A 62 5.14 0.82 -4.08
N ASP A 63 3.83 1.06 -3.94
CA ASP A 63 2.85 0.71 -4.97
C ASP A 63 2.77 1.72 -6.10
N ILE A 64 2.86 3.01 -5.77
CA ILE A 64 2.65 4.13 -6.70
C ILE A 64 3.70 5.21 -6.45
N ILE A 65 4.10 5.90 -7.51
CA ILE A 65 4.90 7.12 -7.43
C ILE A 65 4.10 8.30 -8.02
N ILE A 66 4.14 9.43 -7.33
CA ILE A 66 3.56 10.69 -7.81
C ILE A 66 4.71 11.62 -8.18
N LYS A 67 4.77 12.01 -9.45
CA LYS A 67 5.78 12.95 -9.96
C LYS A 67 5.07 14.23 -10.43
N ARG A 68 5.50 15.36 -9.88
CA ARG A 68 4.94 16.65 -10.21
C ARG A 68 6.07 17.62 -10.54
N GLU A 69 5.79 18.52 -11.45
CA GLU A 69 6.76 19.53 -11.86
C GLU A 69 7.15 20.45 -10.69
N GLU A 70 8.44 20.67 -10.51
CA GLU A 70 9.03 21.52 -9.47
C GLU A 70 8.75 21.11 -8.02
N LYS A 71 8.32 19.87 -7.80
CA LYS A 71 8.08 19.30 -6.46
C LYS A 71 8.77 17.94 -6.33
N ASP A 72 9.09 17.59 -5.09
CA ASP A 72 9.70 16.31 -4.80
C ASP A 72 8.73 15.16 -5.12
N ASP A 73 9.29 14.04 -5.57
CA ASP A 73 8.52 12.82 -5.81
C ASP A 73 8.00 12.25 -4.50
N ILE A 74 6.83 11.65 -4.55
CA ILE A 74 6.21 10.99 -3.40
C ILE A 74 5.91 9.54 -3.75
N LEU A 75 6.40 8.62 -2.91
CA LEU A 75 6.03 7.21 -2.99
C LEU A 75 4.78 6.98 -2.16
N VAL A 76 3.87 6.15 -2.66
CA VAL A 76 2.62 5.83 -1.97
C VAL A 76 2.54 4.33 -1.77
N GLU A 77 2.38 3.90 -0.52
CA GLU A 77 2.06 2.53 -0.14
C GLU A 77 0.59 2.46 0.22
N ASN A 78 -0.16 1.60 -0.46
CA ASN A 78 -1.59 1.45 -0.26
C ASN A 78 -1.90 0.11 0.41
N LYS A 79 -2.64 0.14 1.51
CA LYS A 79 -3.11 -1.05 2.20
C LYS A 79 -4.63 -1.08 2.25
N ASN A 80 -5.18 -2.21 1.83
CA ASN A 80 -6.62 -2.44 1.81
C ASN A 80 -6.98 -3.49 2.86
N TYR A 81 -6.54 -3.28 4.10
CA TYR A 81 -6.77 -4.18 5.22
C TYR A 81 -8.02 -3.77 5.98
N LYS A 82 -8.82 -4.75 6.42
CA LYS A 82 -9.96 -4.51 7.30
C LYS A 82 -9.56 -4.50 8.77
N THR A 83 -8.39 -5.07 9.09
CA THR A 83 -7.82 -5.10 10.43
C THR A 83 -6.56 -4.25 10.45
N LYS A 84 -6.07 -3.93 11.65
CA LYS A 84 -4.87 -3.11 11.84
C LYS A 84 -3.71 -3.60 10.97
N VAL A 85 -3.10 -2.70 10.23
CA VAL A 85 -1.92 -3.00 9.43
C VAL A 85 -0.73 -3.30 10.34
N PRO A 86 -0.06 -4.46 10.21
CA PRO A 86 1.01 -4.85 11.13
C PRO A 86 2.29 -4.03 10.93
N VAL A 87 3.11 -3.97 11.99
CA VAL A 87 4.36 -3.22 12.01
C VAL A 87 5.35 -3.66 10.94
N THR A 88 5.30 -4.93 10.53
CA THR A 88 6.17 -5.45 9.46
C THR A 88 5.97 -4.71 8.15
N GLU A 89 4.74 -4.34 7.82
CA GLU A 89 4.42 -3.56 6.62
C GLU A 89 4.91 -2.11 6.74
N VAL A 90 4.83 -1.54 7.93
CA VAL A 90 5.39 -0.20 8.20
C VAL A 90 6.91 -0.20 8.03
N ASN A 91 7.59 -1.20 8.57
CA ASN A 91 9.05 -1.32 8.45
C ASN A 91 9.49 -1.48 7.00
N LYS A 92 8.75 -2.25 6.22
CA LYS A 92 9.00 -2.39 4.79
C LYS A 92 8.87 -1.06 4.05
N PHE A 93 7.83 -0.30 4.35
CA PHE A 93 7.63 1.04 3.77
C PHE A 93 8.80 1.99 4.10
N ILE A 94 9.24 2.01 5.35
CA ILE A 94 10.38 2.83 5.77
C ILE A 94 11.64 2.45 4.97
N SER A 95 11.90 1.15 4.83
CA SER A 95 13.03 0.63 4.07
C SER A 95 12.94 0.98 2.59
N ASP A 96 11.77 0.81 1.98
CA ASP A 96 11.57 1.08 0.56
C ASP A 96 11.74 2.57 0.23
N THR A 97 11.19 3.46 1.05
CA THR A 97 11.36 4.90 0.87
C THR A 97 12.81 5.33 1.08
N ASP A 98 13.50 4.73 2.04
CA ASP A 98 14.92 4.99 2.27
C ASP A 98 15.78 4.55 1.08
N ASN A 99 15.51 3.36 0.55
CA ASN A 99 16.20 2.82 -0.61
C ASN A 99 16.08 3.73 -1.84
N LYS A 100 14.94 4.37 -2.02
CA LYS A 100 14.69 5.31 -3.14
C LYS A 100 15.03 6.76 -2.79
N SER A 101 15.34 7.07 -1.54
CA SER A 101 15.60 8.44 -1.04
C SER A 101 14.46 9.41 -1.38
N LYS A 102 13.22 8.98 -1.15
CA LYS A 102 12.02 9.76 -1.49
C LYS A 102 11.08 9.86 -0.31
N HIS A 103 10.26 10.92 -0.30
CA HIS A 103 9.14 11.05 0.63
C HIS A 103 8.13 9.93 0.42
N GLY A 104 7.34 9.62 1.43
CA GLY A 104 6.36 8.57 1.34
C GLY A 104 5.05 8.87 2.06
N ILE A 105 3.95 8.34 1.52
CA ILE A 105 2.65 8.30 2.18
C ILE A 105 2.27 6.83 2.34
N PHE A 106 1.97 6.43 3.57
CA PHE A 106 1.44 5.12 3.89
C PHE A 106 -0.06 5.26 4.16
N MET A 107 -0.89 4.72 3.28
CA MET A 107 -2.35 4.81 3.37
C MET A 107 -2.95 3.48 3.77
N SER A 108 -3.76 3.46 4.82
CA SER A 108 -4.65 2.34 5.11
C SER A 108 -6.09 2.77 4.79
N GLN A 109 -6.73 2.06 3.87
CA GLN A 109 -8.05 2.49 3.40
C GLN A 109 -9.16 2.19 4.41
N TYR A 110 -9.09 1.07 5.12
CA TYR A 110 -10.19 0.61 5.97
C TYR A 110 -9.78 0.24 7.39
N SER A 111 -8.59 0.63 7.83
CA SER A 111 -8.09 0.26 9.17
C SER A 111 -7.09 1.26 9.70
N THR A 112 -6.72 1.06 10.97
CA THR A 112 -5.59 1.75 11.60
C THR A 112 -4.27 1.08 11.22
N ILE A 113 -3.17 1.75 11.57
CA ILE A 113 -1.80 1.28 11.31
C ILE A 113 -1.11 1.07 12.66
N ALA A 114 -0.39 -0.04 12.81
CA ALA A 114 0.30 -0.38 14.07
C ALA A 114 1.27 0.74 14.48
N ASN A 115 1.12 1.19 15.72
CA ASN A 115 1.97 2.21 16.37
C ASN A 115 2.00 3.57 15.65
N LYS A 116 1.02 3.86 14.82
CA LYS A 116 0.90 5.14 14.11
C LYS A 116 -0.45 5.78 14.38
N GLU A 117 -0.45 7.08 14.57
CA GLU A 117 -1.66 7.89 14.66
C GLU A 117 -2.08 8.34 13.25
N ASN A 118 -3.32 8.79 13.11
CA ASN A 118 -3.79 9.34 11.84
C ASN A 118 -3.10 10.69 11.59
N PHE A 119 -2.63 10.89 10.36
CA PHE A 119 -1.81 12.03 9.98
C PHE A 119 -0.50 12.15 10.77
N GLN A 120 0.06 11.02 11.20
CA GLN A 120 1.38 11.04 11.83
C GLN A 120 2.45 11.38 10.80
N ILE A 121 3.31 12.33 11.17
CA ILE A 121 4.42 12.80 10.35
C ILE A 121 5.71 12.39 11.04
N ASP A 122 6.52 11.58 10.35
CA ASP A 122 7.86 11.23 10.78
C ASP A 122 8.87 11.79 9.78
N ILE A 123 9.95 12.37 10.28
CA ILE A 123 11.04 12.84 9.44
C ILE A 123 12.24 11.93 9.69
N ASP A 124 12.70 11.28 8.62
CA ASP A 124 13.77 10.30 8.68
C ASP A 124 14.78 10.56 7.55
N SER A 125 15.99 10.93 7.92
CA SER A 125 17.08 11.18 6.97
C SER A 125 16.70 12.18 5.86
N GLY A 126 16.00 13.25 6.22
CA GLY A 126 15.54 14.28 5.29
C GLY A 126 14.32 13.91 4.47
N ARG A 127 13.71 12.77 4.75
CA ARG A 127 12.48 12.32 4.09
C ARG A 127 11.27 12.54 5.00
N VAL A 128 10.17 12.96 4.42
CA VAL A 128 8.89 13.09 5.13
C VAL A 128 8.10 11.83 4.91
N LEU A 129 7.76 11.14 5.99
CA LEU A 129 6.92 9.94 5.96
C LEU A 129 5.60 10.26 6.65
N LEU A 130 4.52 10.15 5.93
CA LEU A 130 3.18 10.48 6.44
C LEU A 130 2.30 9.24 6.44
N TYR A 131 1.61 9.02 7.56
CA TYR A 131 0.72 7.87 7.77
C TYR A 131 -0.72 8.36 7.90
N ILE A 132 -1.62 7.82 7.08
CA ILE A 132 -3.06 8.14 7.13
C ILE A 132 -3.89 6.86 7.21
N CYS A 133 -4.91 6.89 8.08
CA CYS A 133 -5.73 5.74 8.43
C CYS A 133 -7.18 5.94 7.99
N ASN A 134 -7.88 4.85 7.72
CA ASN A 134 -9.31 4.88 7.38
C ASN A 134 -9.61 5.91 6.29
N VAL A 135 -8.78 5.93 5.26
CA VAL A 135 -8.82 6.94 4.20
C VAL A 135 -10.06 6.78 3.33
N ASN A 136 -10.43 5.54 3.03
CA ASN A 136 -11.60 5.21 2.22
C ASN A 136 -11.63 5.98 0.88
N TYR A 137 -10.45 6.14 0.26
CA TYR A 137 -10.24 6.87 -1.00
C TYR A 137 -10.74 8.31 -0.97
N ASP A 138 -10.80 8.92 0.20
CA ASP A 138 -11.26 10.30 0.37
C ASP A 138 -10.27 11.28 -0.27
N LYS A 139 -10.73 12.02 -1.27
CA LYS A 139 -9.90 12.94 -2.04
C LYS A 139 -9.34 14.08 -1.19
N ASP A 140 -10.12 14.57 -0.23
CA ASP A 140 -9.69 15.67 0.64
C ASP A 140 -8.59 15.22 1.59
N MET A 141 -8.71 14.03 2.17
CA MET A 141 -7.66 13.45 3.01
C MET A 141 -6.36 13.27 2.22
N ILE A 142 -6.46 12.71 1.02
CA ILE A 142 -5.29 12.45 0.16
C ILE A 142 -4.64 13.75 -0.27
N THR A 143 -5.42 14.73 -0.69
CA THR A 143 -4.92 16.06 -1.06
C THR A 143 -4.21 16.72 0.11
N THR A 144 -4.81 16.66 1.29
CA THR A 144 -4.23 17.22 2.52
C THR A 144 -2.90 16.54 2.84
N ALA A 145 -2.83 15.21 2.71
CA ALA A 145 -1.60 14.46 2.96
C ALA A 145 -0.46 14.92 2.04
N VAL A 146 -0.74 15.05 0.75
CA VAL A 146 0.27 15.53 -0.22
C VAL A 146 0.71 16.96 0.09
N ASN A 147 -0.22 17.84 0.43
CA ASN A 147 0.09 19.22 0.80
C ASN A 147 0.96 19.29 2.06
N ILE A 148 0.72 18.44 3.04
CA ILE A 148 1.54 18.36 4.25
C ILE A 148 2.97 17.96 3.88
N ILE A 149 3.15 16.96 3.05
CA ILE A 149 4.49 16.53 2.60
C ILE A 149 5.20 17.68 1.89
N ASP A 150 4.53 18.37 0.98
CA ASP A 150 5.13 19.49 0.24
C ASP A 150 5.56 20.62 1.18
N HIS A 151 4.75 20.92 2.18
CA HIS A 151 5.06 21.94 3.17
C HIS A 151 6.33 21.59 3.97
N PHE A 152 6.40 20.35 4.48
CA PHE A 152 7.56 19.91 5.24
C PHE A 152 8.82 19.74 4.36
N ALA A 153 8.65 19.31 3.12
CA ALA A 153 9.75 19.19 2.17
C ALA A 153 10.42 20.54 1.91
N LEU A 154 9.65 21.61 1.78
CA LEU A 154 10.19 22.98 1.66
C LEU A 154 10.95 23.40 2.91
N ALA A 155 10.46 23.06 4.09
CA ALA A 155 11.11 23.42 5.36
C ALA A 155 12.42 22.67 5.59
N ILE A 156 12.55 21.45 5.08
CA ILE A 156 13.76 20.61 5.20
C ILE A 156 14.80 20.99 4.15
N GLY A 157 14.33 21.22 2.94
CA GLY A 157 15.18 21.55 1.79
C GLY A 157 15.62 22.96 1.81
#